data_0c8c4132d111e180549241d007e7d869
#
_entry.id   0c8c4132d111e180549241d007e7d869
#
_cell.length_a   1.000
_cell.length_b   1.000
_cell.length_c   1.000
_cell.angle_alpha   90.00
_cell.angle_beta   90.00
_cell.angle_gamma   90.00
#
_symmetry.space_group_name_H-M   'P 1'
#
loop_
_entity.id
_entity.type
_entity.pdbx_description
1 polymer ?
#
loop_
_entity_poly.entity_id
_entity_poly.type
_entity_poly.pdbx_seq_one_letter_code
_entity_poly.pdbx_strand_id
1 'polypeptide(L)'
;MRGPGSRMTTEQAMTIHLDTQDDLEEAIDALVRKDPRLRPILERAGMPSLRRREPGFVGLAHIVCGQQLSTASAGAIWDRLSQAFDPFDQDAVRRARTDRLGRLGLSAAKIKTLKTIARELAAERLNLDVLAEEDADAAHHTLTALHGIGPWTADVYLLFCLGHGDAWPAGDLAVQEAIRIGLDLRLRPTAKEMAPLAEPWRPLRGAAAHLWWSFYRAIKKREGAIAGEEKADTVSETAAAAKARQAHAMIAASKAPGSKPASRRFHRRTK
;
A
#
# COMPACT_ATOMS: atom_id res chain seq x y z
N MET A 1 26.22 52.58 -25.07
CA MET A 1 24.89 51.97 -25.24
C MET A 1 24.92 50.61 -24.60
N ARG A 2 24.33 50.45 -23.44
CA ARG A 2 24.18 49.16 -22.76
C ARG A 2 22.75 48.67 -23.03
N GLY A 3 22.63 47.52 -23.70
CA GLY A 3 21.35 46.89 -23.97
C GLY A 3 20.68 46.40 -22.70
N PRO A 4 19.34 46.39 -22.59
CA PRO A 4 18.64 45.90 -21.44
C PRO A 4 18.71 44.37 -21.37
N GLY A 5 19.31 43.88 -20.30
CA GLY A 5 19.26 42.45 -19.98
C GLY A 5 17.80 41.99 -19.78
N SER A 6 17.38 41.09 -20.64
CA SER A 6 16.11 40.39 -20.51
C SER A 6 16.12 39.62 -19.19
N ARG A 7 15.36 40.09 -18.22
CA ARG A 7 14.97 39.28 -17.03
C ARG A 7 14.00 38.25 -17.55
N MET A 8 14.47 37.02 -17.71
CA MET A 8 13.57 35.86 -17.76
C MET A 8 12.87 35.78 -16.38
N THR A 9 11.64 36.23 -16.35
CA THR A 9 10.72 35.88 -15.27
C THR A 9 10.51 34.39 -15.36
N THR A 10 11.15 33.65 -14.45
CA THR A 10 10.79 32.24 -14.20
C THR A 10 9.37 32.29 -13.65
N GLU A 11 8.41 31.98 -14.51
CA GLU A 11 7.04 31.71 -14.11
C GLU A 11 7.14 30.53 -13.14
N GLN A 12 6.99 30.78 -11.85
CA GLN A 12 6.92 29.72 -10.84
C GLN A 12 5.69 28.89 -11.19
N ALA A 13 5.92 27.71 -11.76
CA ALA A 13 4.85 26.75 -11.97
C ALA A 13 4.20 26.50 -10.61
N MET A 14 2.93 26.89 -10.47
CA MET A 14 2.18 26.66 -9.22
C MET A 14 2.17 25.17 -8.92
N THR A 15 2.59 24.82 -7.72
CA THR A 15 2.53 23.43 -7.23
C THR A 15 1.07 23.01 -7.18
N ILE A 16 0.75 21.86 -7.77
CA ILE A 16 -0.60 21.29 -7.73
C ILE A 16 -0.75 20.53 -6.43
N HIS A 17 -1.85 20.79 -5.71
CA HIS A 17 -2.21 20.09 -4.49
C HIS A 17 -3.45 19.21 -4.70
N LEU A 18 -3.44 18.05 -4.07
CA LEU A 18 -4.57 17.10 -4.01
C LEU A 18 -5.09 17.09 -2.57
N ASP A 19 -5.81 18.14 -2.18
CA ASP A 19 -6.29 18.33 -0.82
C ASP A 19 -7.69 17.79 -0.61
N THR A 20 -8.52 17.86 -1.65
CA THR A 20 -9.90 17.37 -1.65
C THR A 20 -10.10 16.26 -2.66
N GLN A 21 -11.22 15.55 -2.54
CA GLN A 21 -11.62 14.54 -3.53
C GLN A 21 -11.83 15.18 -4.91
N ASP A 22 -12.38 16.37 -4.96
CA ASP A 22 -12.63 17.12 -6.19
C ASP A 22 -11.33 17.47 -6.90
N ASP A 23 -10.28 17.90 -6.15
CA ASP A 23 -8.95 18.16 -6.74
C ASP A 23 -8.37 16.90 -7.38
N LEU A 24 -8.52 15.74 -6.74
CA LEU A 24 -8.08 14.47 -7.31
C LEU A 24 -8.86 14.10 -8.56
N GLU A 25 -10.16 14.30 -8.58
CA GLU A 25 -11.03 13.99 -9.72
C GLU A 25 -10.70 14.89 -10.92
N GLU A 26 -10.53 16.18 -10.70
CA GLU A 26 -10.09 17.14 -11.74
C GLU A 26 -8.70 16.77 -12.29
N ALA A 27 -7.77 16.42 -11.41
CA ALA A 27 -6.43 16.00 -11.80
C ALA A 27 -6.43 14.70 -12.61
N ILE A 28 -7.27 13.71 -12.24
CA ILE A 28 -7.44 12.46 -12.99
C ILE A 28 -8.04 12.73 -14.37
N ASP A 29 -9.06 13.58 -14.46
CA ASP A 29 -9.67 13.94 -15.73
C ASP A 29 -8.68 14.66 -16.67
N ALA A 30 -7.88 15.58 -16.12
CA ALA A 30 -6.82 16.23 -16.86
C ALA A 30 -5.73 15.25 -17.32
N LEU A 31 -5.36 14.30 -16.44
CA LEU A 31 -4.40 13.25 -16.71
C LEU A 31 -4.85 12.33 -17.85
N VAL A 32 -6.12 11.88 -17.84
CA VAL A 32 -6.69 11.00 -18.89
C VAL A 32 -6.85 11.74 -20.23
N ARG A 33 -7.11 13.06 -20.20
CA ARG A 33 -7.07 13.88 -21.43
C ARG A 33 -5.66 13.98 -21.98
N LYS A 34 -4.65 14.09 -21.11
CA LYS A 34 -3.23 14.19 -21.49
C LYS A 34 -2.67 12.87 -22.01
N ASP A 35 -3.06 11.76 -21.38
CA ASP A 35 -2.65 10.41 -21.78
C ASP A 35 -3.87 9.47 -21.89
N PRO A 36 -4.48 9.35 -23.09
CA PRO A 36 -5.65 8.51 -23.30
C PRO A 36 -5.46 7.02 -22.99
N ARG A 37 -4.22 6.53 -22.88
CA ARG A 37 -3.92 5.15 -22.48
C ARG A 37 -4.40 4.86 -21.05
N LEU A 38 -4.59 5.89 -20.23
CA LEU A 38 -5.08 5.76 -18.86
C LEU A 38 -6.61 5.62 -18.76
N ARG A 39 -7.36 5.85 -19.84
CA ARG A 39 -8.82 5.71 -19.84
C ARG A 39 -9.27 4.28 -19.48
N PRO A 40 -8.77 3.21 -20.11
CA PRO A 40 -9.13 1.84 -19.72
C PRO A 40 -8.72 1.49 -18.28
N ILE A 41 -7.64 2.14 -17.77
CA ILE A 41 -7.19 1.97 -16.39
C ILE A 41 -8.22 2.56 -15.44
N LEU A 42 -8.68 3.78 -15.71
CA LEU A 42 -9.72 4.45 -14.91
C LEU A 42 -11.04 3.70 -14.94
N GLU A 43 -11.49 3.25 -16.13
CA GLU A 43 -12.72 2.46 -16.28
C GLU A 43 -12.70 1.17 -15.44
N ARG A 44 -11.55 0.51 -15.39
CA ARG A 44 -11.39 -0.74 -14.63
C ARG A 44 -11.18 -0.51 -13.13
N ALA A 45 -10.50 0.55 -12.74
CA ALA A 45 -10.20 0.89 -11.37
C ALA A 45 -11.37 1.57 -10.65
N GLY A 46 -12.21 2.29 -11.39
CA GLY A 46 -13.08 3.34 -10.88
C GLY A 46 -12.29 4.57 -10.42
N MET A 47 -12.99 5.65 -10.11
CA MET A 47 -12.38 6.86 -9.56
C MET A 47 -11.69 6.54 -8.22
N PRO A 48 -10.40 6.86 -8.06
CA PRO A 48 -9.69 6.62 -6.81
C PRO A 48 -10.22 7.52 -5.69
N SER A 49 -10.29 6.99 -4.48
CA SER A 49 -10.57 7.80 -3.29
C SER A 49 -9.29 8.48 -2.82
N LEU A 50 -9.37 9.76 -2.54
CA LEU A 50 -8.27 10.52 -1.96
C LEU A 50 -7.91 9.95 -0.58
N ARG A 51 -6.62 9.88 -0.30
CA ARG A 51 -6.07 9.48 0.99
C ARG A 51 -5.20 10.59 1.51
N ARG A 52 -5.63 11.20 2.61
CA ARG A 52 -4.83 12.20 3.32
C ARG A 52 -4.41 11.65 4.67
N ARG A 53 -3.26 12.09 5.13
CA ARG A 53 -2.71 11.85 6.46
C ARG A 53 -2.32 13.18 7.06
N GLU A 54 -2.18 13.20 8.36
CA GLU A 54 -1.70 14.36 9.09
C GLU A 54 -0.32 14.80 8.55
N PRO A 55 -0.10 16.08 8.24
CA PRO A 55 1.19 16.62 7.82
C PRO A 55 2.19 16.71 8.99
N GLY A 56 3.36 17.26 8.72
CA GLY A 56 4.38 17.54 9.73
C GLY A 56 5.04 16.28 10.30
N PHE A 57 5.60 16.43 11.50
CA PHE A 57 6.34 15.37 12.18
C PHE A 57 5.50 14.10 12.42
N VAL A 58 4.25 14.27 12.81
CA VAL A 58 3.33 13.16 13.15
C VAL A 58 3.13 12.25 11.94
N GLY A 59 2.80 12.81 10.79
CA GLY A 59 2.62 12.05 9.56
C GLY A 59 3.88 11.33 9.10
N LEU A 60 5.03 12.03 9.12
CA LEU A 60 6.31 11.42 8.75
C LEU A 60 6.70 10.29 9.72
N ALA A 61 6.49 10.49 11.01
CA ALA A 61 6.73 9.47 12.04
C ALA A 61 5.84 8.24 11.85
N HIS A 62 4.56 8.43 11.51
CA HIS A 62 3.64 7.34 11.24
C HIS A 62 4.12 6.49 10.04
N ILE A 63 4.60 7.12 8.96
CA ILE A 63 5.15 6.41 7.80
C ILE A 63 6.41 5.62 8.18
N VAL A 64 7.34 6.24 8.93
CA VAL A 64 8.56 5.57 9.43
C VAL A 64 8.21 4.37 10.31
N CYS A 65 7.20 4.50 11.20
CA CYS A 65 6.72 3.37 12.01
C CYS A 65 6.23 2.20 11.16
N GLY A 66 5.61 2.48 10.01
CA GLY A 66 5.07 1.48 9.11
C GLY A 66 6.09 0.78 8.20
N GLN A 67 7.33 1.31 8.08
CA GLN A 67 8.34 0.72 7.18
C GLN A 67 8.55 -0.77 7.45
N GLN A 68 8.50 -1.60 6.40
CA GLN A 68 8.75 -3.05 6.44
C GLN A 68 7.85 -3.84 7.41
N LEU A 69 6.66 -3.35 7.70
CA LEU A 69 5.67 -4.00 8.57
C LEU A 69 4.34 -4.20 7.84
N SER A 70 3.56 -5.19 8.31
CA SER A 70 2.15 -5.29 7.94
C SER A 70 1.37 -4.09 8.51
N THR A 71 0.25 -3.74 7.89
CA THR A 71 -0.64 -2.66 8.34
C THR A 71 -1.08 -2.87 9.80
N ALA A 72 -1.42 -4.11 10.18
CA ALA A 72 -1.82 -4.44 11.54
C ALA A 72 -0.69 -4.22 12.56
N SER A 73 0.55 -4.66 12.23
CA SER A 73 1.71 -4.46 13.10
C SER A 73 2.09 -2.99 13.25
N ALA A 74 2.03 -2.23 12.14
CA ALA A 74 2.29 -0.80 12.13
C ALA A 74 1.25 -0.05 12.98
N GLY A 75 -0.05 -0.36 12.84
CA GLY A 75 -1.13 0.22 13.63
C GLY A 75 -0.95 -0.03 15.13
N ALA A 76 -0.66 -1.27 15.53
CA ALA A 76 -0.44 -1.60 16.93
C ALA A 76 0.77 -0.86 17.57
N ILE A 77 1.82 -0.57 16.81
CA ILE A 77 2.94 0.25 17.29
C ILE A 77 2.51 1.71 17.40
N TRP A 78 1.81 2.22 16.40
CA TRP A 78 1.34 3.60 16.38
C TRP A 78 0.40 3.89 17.54
N ASP A 79 -0.56 3.00 17.81
CA ASP A 79 -1.49 3.14 18.94
C ASP A 79 -0.76 3.22 20.29
N ARG A 80 0.26 2.39 20.49
CA ARG A 80 1.08 2.47 21.72
C ARG A 80 1.88 3.77 21.83
N LEU A 81 2.38 4.29 20.71
CA LEU A 81 3.10 5.56 20.67
C LEU A 81 2.17 6.73 20.98
N SER A 82 0.99 6.79 20.34
CA SER A 82 0.00 7.84 20.54
C SER A 82 -0.54 7.86 21.97
N GLN A 83 -0.72 6.68 22.59
CA GLN A 83 -1.14 6.59 23.99
C GLN A 83 -0.03 6.95 24.99
N ALA A 84 1.23 6.73 24.63
CA ALA A 84 2.35 6.98 25.52
C ALA A 84 2.83 8.44 25.52
N PHE A 85 2.45 9.22 24.48
CA PHE A 85 2.82 10.61 24.30
C PHE A 85 1.57 11.40 23.88
N ASP A 86 1.17 12.39 24.71
CA ASP A 86 0.06 13.29 24.44
C ASP A 86 0.50 14.72 24.79
N PRO A 87 0.76 15.59 23.79
CA PRO A 87 0.76 15.28 22.34
C PRO A 87 1.94 14.42 21.89
N PHE A 88 1.76 13.66 20.81
CA PHE A 88 2.85 13.01 20.11
C PHE A 88 3.46 13.99 19.11
N ASP A 89 4.58 14.58 19.47
CA ASP A 89 5.29 15.59 18.67
C ASP A 89 6.80 15.34 18.62
N GLN A 90 7.52 16.15 17.84
CA GLN A 90 8.96 16.06 17.69
C GLN A 90 9.71 16.23 19.01
N ASP A 91 9.22 17.09 19.92
CA ASP A 91 9.86 17.37 21.18
C ASP A 91 9.70 16.22 22.17
N ALA A 92 8.52 15.60 22.23
CA ALA A 92 8.29 14.40 23.01
C ALA A 92 9.22 13.26 22.58
N VAL A 93 9.36 13.01 21.28
CA VAL A 93 10.24 11.97 20.75
C VAL A 93 11.72 12.32 20.95
N ARG A 94 12.12 13.59 20.76
CA ARG A 94 13.48 14.06 20.97
C ARG A 94 13.98 13.84 22.39
N ARG A 95 13.11 14.13 23.39
CA ARG A 95 13.41 13.98 24.82
C ARG A 95 13.26 12.55 25.34
N ALA A 96 12.45 11.72 24.69
CA ALA A 96 12.19 10.36 25.12
C ALA A 96 13.47 9.52 25.21
N ARG A 97 13.58 8.66 26.20
CA ARG A 97 14.68 7.69 26.30
C ARG A 97 14.52 6.62 25.21
N THR A 98 15.64 6.18 24.64
CA THR A 98 15.68 5.15 23.57
C THR A 98 15.02 3.86 24.02
N ASP A 99 15.26 3.41 25.26
CA ASP A 99 14.69 2.21 25.82
C ASP A 99 13.14 2.30 25.96
N ARG A 100 12.60 3.50 26.28
CA ARG A 100 11.14 3.73 26.30
C ARG A 100 10.54 3.54 24.90
N LEU A 101 11.12 4.16 23.88
CA LEU A 101 10.67 4.03 22.50
C LEU A 101 10.76 2.58 21.99
N GLY A 102 11.84 1.85 22.39
CA GLY A 102 11.99 0.43 22.07
C GLY A 102 10.90 -0.45 22.69
N ARG A 103 10.52 -0.20 23.95
CA ARG A 103 9.41 -0.92 24.60
C ARG A 103 8.05 -0.69 23.95
N LEU A 104 7.87 0.44 23.28
CA LEU A 104 6.65 0.73 22.50
C LEU A 104 6.62 0.02 21.14
N GLY A 105 7.71 -0.65 20.75
CA GLY A 105 7.78 -1.49 19.55
C GLY A 105 8.61 -0.92 18.41
N LEU A 106 9.31 0.21 18.60
CA LEU A 106 10.20 0.75 17.58
C LEU A 106 11.54 0.01 17.54
N SER A 107 12.00 -0.33 16.34
CA SER A 107 13.38 -0.83 16.15
C SER A 107 14.42 0.27 16.39
N ALA A 108 15.64 -0.12 16.69
CA ALA A 108 16.74 0.83 16.90
C ALA A 108 16.96 1.77 15.69
N ALA A 109 16.81 1.25 14.47
CA ALA A 109 16.90 2.04 13.24
C ALA A 109 15.81 3.11 13.16
N LYS A 110 14.52 2.75 13.41
CA LYS A 110 13.39 3.68 13.42
C LYS A 110 13.53 4.73 14.51
N ILE A 111 13.99 4.35 15.70
CA ILE A 111 14.26 5.30 16.80
C ILE A 111 15.33 6.30 16.37
N LYS A 112 16.43 5.84 15.75
CA LYS A 112 17.49 6.72 15.25
C LYS A 112 16.95 7.70 14.22
N THR A 113 16.13 7.23 13.26
CA THR A 113 15.50 8.05 12.23
C THR A 113 14.60 9.12 12.86
N LEU A 114 13.65 8.74 13.70
CA LEU A 114 12.70 9.68 14.32
C LEU A 114 13.42 10.71 15.19
N LYS A 115 14.43 10.32 15.97
CA LYS A 115 15.24 11.25 16.76
C LYS A 115 16.09 12.18 15.91
N THR A 116 16.53 11.74 14.74
CA THR A 116 17.27 12.60 13.81
C THR A 116 16.31 13.66 13.24
N ILE A 117 15.17 13.25 12.70
CA ILE A 117 14.15 14.18 12.19
C ILE A 117 13.76 15.21 13.27
N ALA A 118 13.45 14.75 14.48
CA ALA A 118 13.07 15.61 15.59
C ALA A 118 14.16 16.64 15.98
N ARG A 119 15.45 16.29 15.84
CA ARG A 119 16.56 17.23 16.07
C ARG A 119 16.71 18.24 14.93
N GLU A 120 16.53 17.80 13.67
CA GLU A 120 16.61 18.68 12.51
C GLU A 120 15.50 19.75 12.54
N LEU A 121 14.27 19.33 12.92
CA LEU A 121 13.14 20.24 13.12
C LEU A 121 13.38 21.22 14.30
N ALA A 122 13.83 20.72 15.45
CA ALA A 122 14.09 21.56 16.63
C ALA A 122 15.27 22.53 16.44
N ALA A 123 16.16 22.24 15.50
CA ALA A 123 17.28 23.11 15.13
C ALA A 123 16.98 24.00 13.91
N GLU A 124 15.72 24.00 13.43
CA GLU A 124 15.24 24.77 12.28
C GLU A 124 16.04 24.51 10.96
N ARG A 125 16.72 23.33 10.88
CA ARG A 125 17.43 22.92 9.66
C ARG A 125 16.51 22.15 8.70
N LEU A 126 15.39 21.67 9.19
CA LEU A 126 14.31 21.07 8.41
C LEU A 126 13.03 21.86 8.69
N ASN A 127 12.35 22.27 7.64
CA ASN A 127 10.99 22.78 7.71
C ASN A 127 10.10 21.94 6.82
N LEU A 128 9.17 21.16 7.39
CA LEU A 128 8.30 20.27 6.64
C LEU A 128 7.17 21.02 5.92
N ASP A 129 6.80 22.21 6.39
CA ASP A 129 5.69 22.98 5.83
C ASP A 129 6.07 23.58 4.45
N VAL A 130 7.34 24.01 4.28
CA VAL A 130 7.80 24.57 3.00
C VAL A 130 7.88 23.53 1.89
N LEU A 131 8.01 22.25 2.23
CA LEU A 131 8.10 21.17 1.23
C LEU A 131 6.82 21.02 0.41
N ALA A 132 5.70 21.50 0.89
CA ALA A 132 4.43 21.47 0.17
C ALA A 132 4.48 22.38 -1.07
N GLU A 133 5.18 23.52 -0.96
CA GLU A 133 5.27 24.53 -2.01
C GLU A 133 6.50 24.37 -2.92
N GLU A 134 7.43 23.49 -2.55
CA GLU A 134 8.60 23.19 -3.38
C GLU A 134 8.23 22.30 -4.58
N ASP A 135 9.09 22.30 -5.61
CA ASP A 135 9.02 21.30 -6.67
C ASP A 135 9.14 19.87 -6.08
N ALA A 136 8.37 18.92 -6.62
CA ALA A 136 8.32 17.56 -6.10
C ALA A 136 9.70 16.89 -6.01
N ASP A 137 10.56 17.09 -6.99
CA ASP A 137 11.87 16.46 -7.03
C ASP A 137 12.82 17.14 -6.02
N ALA A 138 12.69 18.47 -5.80
CA ALA A 138 13.44 19.21 -4.79
C ALA A 138 13.03 18.80 -3.37
N ALA A 139 11.72 18.74 -3.09
CA ALA A 139 11.18 18.28 -1.82
C ALA A 139 11.55 16.82 -1.52
N HIS A 140 11.49 15.94 -2.53
CA HIS A 140 11.96 14.56 -2.44
C HIS A 140 13.44 14.48 -2.09
N HIS A 141 14.29 15.30 -2.72
CA HIS A 141 15.72 15.36 -2.43
C HIS A 141 15.98 15.78 -0.98
N THR A 142 15.30 16.82 -0.50
CA THR A 142 15.39 17.30 0.88
C THR A 142 15.03 16.18 1.89
N LEU A 143 13.94 15.44 1.65
CA LEU A 143 13.51 14.35 2.52
C LEU A 143 14.50 13.17 2.48
N THR A 144 14.99 12.78 1.32
CA THR A 144 15.90 11.63 1.18
C THR A 144 17.30 11.90 1.71
N ALA A 145 17.69 13.15 1.94
CA ALA A 145 18.91 13.51 2.64
C ALA A 145 18.85 13.18 4.16
N LEU A 146 17.65 12.99 4.70
CA LEU A 146 17.46 12.64 6.11
C LEU A 146 17.79 11.16 6.37
N HIS A 147 18.52 10.91 7.46
CA HIS A 147 18.88 9.54 7.83
C HIS A 147 17.64 8.64 8.02
N GLY A 148 17.57 7.55 7.27
CA GLY A 148 16.50 6.55 7.36
C GLY A 148 15.23 6.90 6.58
N ILE A 149 15.24 8.00 5.83
CA ILE A 149 14.19 8.34 4.86
C ILE A 149 14.67 7.92 3.47
N GLY A 150 14.10 6.84 2.97
CA GLY A 150 14.35 6.39 1.60
C GLY A 150 13.35 7.00 0.60
N PRO A 151 13.61 6.83 -0.72
CA PRO A 151 12.77 7.39 -1.79
C PRO A 151 11.29 7.10 -1.60
N TRP A 152 10.91 5.85 -1.35
CA TRP A 152 9.50 5.48 -1.13
C TRP A 152 8.87 6.22 0.07
N THR A 153 9.60 6.40 1.16
CA THR A 153 9.09 7.12 2.35
C THR A 153 8.89 8.60 2.04
N ALA A 154 9.80 9.22 1.30
CA ALA A 154 9.69 10.60 0.84
C ALA A 154 8.47 10.78 -0.06
N ASP A 155 8.32 9.94 -1.09
CA ASP A 155 7.17 10.00 -2.02
C ASP A 155 5.83 9.83 -1.30
N VAL A 156 5.74 8.85 -0.40
CA VAL A 156 4.51 8.59 0.39
C VAL A 156 4.18 9.76 1.31
N TYR A 157 5.20 10.42 1.90
CA TYR A 157 4.98 11.62 2.70
C TYR A 157 4.48 12.79 1.87
N LEU A 158 5.12 13.08 0.74
CA LEU A 158 4.71 14.14 -0.19
C LEU A 158 3.28 13.92 -0.68
N LEU A 159 2.93 12.70 -1.11
CA LEU A 159 1.60 12.37 -1.62
C LEU A 159 0.52 12.45 -0.56
N PHE A 160 0.69 11.75 0.57
CA PHE A 160 -0.40 11.56 1.51
C PHE A 160 -0.44 12.59 2.64
N CYS A 161 0.71 13.14 3.03
CA CYS A 161 0.75 14.14 4.10
C CYS A 161 0.69 15.56 3.54
N LEU A 162 1.40 15.85 2.44
CA LEU A 162 1.42 17.18 1.84
C LEU A 162 0.44 17.35 0.66
N GLY A 163 -0.11 16.26 0.11
CA GLY A 163 -1.02 16.32 -1.04
C GLY A 163 -0.34 16.73 -2.34
N HIS A 164 0.96 16.52 -2.45
CA HIS A 164 1.73 17.00 -3.59
C HIS A 164 1.32 16.31 -4.89
N GLY A 165 0.77 17.08 -5.84
CA GLY A 165 0.18 16.56 -7.08
C GLY A 165 1.17 15.93 -8.05
N ASP A 166 2.46 16.22 -7.92
CA ASP A 166 3.51 15.69 -8.82
C ASP A 166 4.50 14.73 -8.13
N ALA A 167 4.30 14.34 -6.87
CA ALA A 167 5.12 13.32 -6.24
C ALA A 167 4.90 11.94 -6.88
N TRP A 168 5.99 11.17 -7.10
CA TRP A 168 5.92 9.91 -7.84
C TRP A 168 6.63 8.75 -7.13
N PRO A 169 5.90 7.77 -6.59
CA PRO A 169 6.46 6.66 -5.84
C PRO A 169 7.05 5.57 -6.76
N ALA A 170 8.10 5.91 -7.49
CA ALA A 170 8.75 5.03 -8.46
C ALA A 170 9.20 3.68 -7.85
N GLY A 171 9.51 3.66 -6.55
CA GLY A 171 9.90 2.46 -5.81
C GLY A 171 8.74 1.62 -5.27
N ASP A 172 7.48 2.01 -5.47
CA ASP A 172 6.34 1.29 -4.94
C ASP A 172 6.02 0.05 -5.79
N LEU A 173 6.12 -1.13 -5.16
CA LEU A 173 5.94 -2.41 -5.86
C LEU A 173 4.52 -2.62 -6.39
N ALA A 174 3.51 -2.07 -5.71
CA ALA A 174 2.13 -2.18 -6.15
C ALA A 174 1.87 -1.31 -7.39
N VAL A 175 2.43 -0.09 -7.42
CA VAL A 175 2.38 0.81 -8.58
C VAL A 175 3.15 0.23 -9.76
N GLN A 176 4.36 -0.30 -9.53
CA GLN A 176 5.15 -0.97 -10.57
C GLN A 176 4.40 -2.15 -11.19
N GLU A 177 3.76 -2.99 -10.36
CA GLU A 177 3.00 -4.14 -10.85
C GLU A 177 1.72 -3.70 -11.56
N ALA A 178 1.04 -2.66 -11.07
CA ALA A 178 -0.11 -2.06 -11.73
C ALA A 178 0.26 -1.56 -13.15
N ILE A 179 1.37 -0.85 -13.26
CA ILE A 179 1.89 -0.36 -14.56
C ILE A 179 2.24 -1.51 -15.48
N ARG A 180 2.92 -2.56 -14.97
CA ARG A 180 3.21 -3.75 -15.75
C ARG A 180 1.96 -4.32 -16.41
N ILE A 181 0.90 -4.51 -15.62
CA ILE A 181 -0.36 -5.10 -16.09
C ILE A 181 -1.13 -4.12 -16.99
N GLY A 182 -1.25 -2.87 -16.57
CA GLY A 182 -2.08 -1.89 -17.28
C GLY A 182 -1.50 -1.40 -18.61
N LEU A 183 -0.18 -1.40 -18.75
CA LEU A 183 0.52 -1.06 -19.99
C LEU A 183 1.04 -2.29 -20.75
N ASP A 184 0.62 -3.49 -20.35
CA ASP A 184 1.00 -4.78 -20.97
C ASP A 184 2.54 -4.95 -21.11
N LEU A 185 3.27 -4.59 -20.06
CA LEU A 185 4.73 -4.75 -20.06
C LEU A 185 5.10 -6.19 -19.75
N ARG A 186 6.11 -6.71 -20.46
CA ARG A 186 6.62 -8.08 -20.26
C ARG A 186 7.15 -8.31 -18.85
N LEU A 187 7.86 -7.33 -18.28
CA LEU A 187 8.47 -7.39 -16.95
C LEU A 187 8.02 -6.20 -16.12
N ARG A 188 7.99 -6.37 -14.79
CA ARG A 188 7.74 -5.28 -13.87
C ARG A 188 8.88 -4.26 -13.95
N PRO A 189 8.58 -2.98 -14.25
CA PRO A 189 9.61 -1.97 -14.35
C PRO A 189 10.30 -1.72 -13.00
N THR A 190 11.58 -1.51 -13.05
CA THR A 190 12.37 -1.06 -11.90
C THR A 190 12.06 0.40 -11.55
N ALA A 191 12.42 0.87 -10.35
CA ALA A 191 12.25 2.27 -9.97
C ALA A 191 12.89 3.24 -10.98
N LYS A 192 14.04 2.86 -11.57
CA LYS A 192 14.72 3.67 -12.58
C LYS A 192 13.93 3.77 -13.89
N GLU A 193 13.27 2.69 -14.28
CA GLU A 193 12.44 2.65 -15.50
C GLU A 193 11.08 3.33 -15.29
N MET A 194 10.61 3.42 -14.04
CA MET A 194 9.37 4.12 -13.68
C MET A 194 9.44 5.63 -13.89
N ALA A 195 10.62 6.26 -13.75
CA ALA A 195 10.77 7.70 -13.91
C ALA A 195 10.42 8.17 -15.34
N PRO A 196 11.05 7.64 -16.43
CA PRO A 196 10.69 8.04 -17.79
C PRO A 196 9.26 7.64 -18.19
N LEU A 197 8.69 6.57 -17.60
CA LEU A 197 7.30 6.19 -17.86
C LEU A 197 6.30 7.23 -17.32
N ALA A 198 6.63 7.89 -16.21
CA ALA A 198 5.76 8.88 -15.56
C ALA A 198 6.03 10.32 -16.04
N GLU A 199 7.10 10.59 -16.77
CA GLU A 199 7.45 11.93 -17.24
C GLU A 199 6.33 12.61 -18.05
N PRO A 200 5.60 11.90 -18.96
CA PRO A 200 4.46 12.45 -19.66
C PRO A 200 3.31 12.92 -18.77
N TRP A 201 3.25 12.44 -17.52
CA TRP A 201 2.16 12.75 -16.58
C TRP A 201 2.42 13.99 -15.74
N ARG A 202 3.64 14.58 -15.78
CA ARG A 202 3.89 15.85 -15.09
C ARG A 202 2.90 16.94 -15.52
N PRO A 203 2.45 17.78 -14.60
CA PRO A 203 2.71 17.84 -13.15
C PRO A 203 1.69 17.05 -12.31
N LEU A 204 1.09 15.97 -12.85
CA LEU A 204 0.00 15.19 -12.27
C LEU A 204 0.42 13.76 -11.89
N ARG A 205 1.73 13.52 -11.68
CA ARG A 205 2.24 12.18 -11.34
C ARG A 205 1.64 11.63 -10.06
N GLY A 206 1.31 12.51 -9.08
CA GLY A 206 0.64 12.14 -7.84
C GLY A 206 -0.77 11.62 -8.07
N ALA A 207 -1.55 12.28 -8.94
CA ALA A 207 -2.86 11.77 -9.36
C ALA A 207 -2.73 10.43 -10.08
N ALA A 208 -1.73 10.29 -10.97
CA ALA A 208 -1.44 8.99 -11.60
C ALA A 208 -1.13 7.90 -10.57
N ALA A 209 -0.37 8.19 -9.52
CA ALA A 209 -0.07 7.24 -8.46
C ALA A 209 -1.35 6.75 -7.75
N HIS A 210 -2.29 7.66 -7.42
CA HIS A 210 -3.59 7.31 -6.86
C HIS A 210 -4.38 6.38 -7.79
N LEU A 211 -4.40 6.67 -9.09
CA LEU A 211 -5.08 5.86 -10.09
C LEU A 211 -4.44 4.45 -10.18
N TRP A 212 -3.12 4.35 -10.25
CA TRP A 212 -2.41 3.07 -10.35
C TRP A 212 -2.57 2.22 -9.09
N TRP A 213 -2.59 2.79 -7.90
CA TRP A 213 -2.92 2.04 -6.67
C TRP A 213 -4.38 1.56 -6.67
N SER A 214 -5.34 2.37 -7.18
CA SER A 214 -6.72 1.93 -7.31
C SER A 214 -6.85 0.76 -8.27
N PHE A 215 -6.19 0.84 -9.42
CA PHE A 215 -6.15 -0.22 -10.40
C PHE A 215 -5.55 -1.51 -9.83
N TYR A 216 -4.42 -1.42 -9.11
CA TYR A 216 -3.83 -2.58 -8.42
C TYR A 216 -4.81 -3.27 -7.49
N ARG A 217 -5.52 -2.50 -6.66
CA ARG A 217 -6.52 -3.05 -5.74
C ARG A 217 -7.68 -3.73 -6.47
N ALA A 218 -8.16 -3.13 -7.57
CA ALA A 218 -9.23 -3.70 -8.39
C ALA A 218 -8.83 -5.06 -8.98
N ILE A 219 -7.59 -5.19 -9.47
CA ILE A 219 -7.06 -6.45 -9.98
C ILE A 219 -6.97 -7.49 -8.87
N LYS A 220 -6.35 -7.15 -7.75
CA LYS A 220 -6.15 -8.09 -6.62
C LYS A 220 -7.47 -8.56 -6.01
N LYS A 221 -8.47 -7.69 -5.92
CA LYS A 221 -9.82 -8.08 -5.48
C LYS A 221 -10.45 -9.09 -6.43
N ARG A 222 -10.29 -8.90 -7.73
CA ARG A 222 -10.84 -9.80 -8.76
C ARG A 222 -10.12 -11.16 -8.77
N GLU A 223 -8.79 -11.18 -8.70
CA GLU A 223 -8.02 -12.41 -8.56
C GLU A 223 -8.41 -13.20 -7.29
N GLY A 224 -8.60 -12.51 -6.17
CA GLY A 224 -9.05 -13.12 -4.92
C GLY A 224 -10.47 -13.68 -4.98
N ALA A 225 -11.38 -13.03 -5.71
CA ALA A 225 -12.74 -13.52 -5.93
C ALA A 225 -12.73 -14.80 -6.79
N ILE A 226 -12.01 -14.80 -7.92
CA ILE A 226 -11.86 -15.98 -8.80
C ILE A 226 -11.24 -17.15 -8.05
N ALA A 227 -10.15 -16.93 -7.30
CA ALA A 227 -9.52 -17.98 -6.49
C ALA A 227 -10.43 -18.50 -5.35
N GLY A 228 -11.35 -17.67 -4.86
CA GLY A 228 -12.39 -18.07 -3.91
C GLY A 228 -13.47 -18.95 -4.53
N GLU A 229 -13.91 -18.61 -5.74
CA GLU A 229 -14.88 -19.40 -6.53
C GLU A 229 -14.29 -20.76 -6.93
N GLU A 230 -13.07 -20.82 -7.47
CA GLU A 230 -12.39 -22.09 -7.78
C GLU A 230 -12.23 -23.01 -6.58
N LYS A 231 -11.93 -22.46 -5.38
CA LYS A 231 -11.86 -23.24 -4.14
C LYS A 231 -13.23 -23.72 -3.69
N ALA A 232 -14.28 -22.93 -3.86
CA ALA A 232 -15.64 -23.33 -3.53
C ALA A 232 -16.13 -24.46 -4.46
N ASP A 233 -15.85 -24.38 -5.74
CA ASP A 233 -16.20 -25.40 -6.73
C ASP A 233 -15.46 -26.71 -6.45
N THR A 234 -14.16 -26.68 -6.19
CA THR A 234 -13.38 -27.89 -5.84
C THR A 234 -13.84 -28.55 -4.52
N VAL A 235 -14.25 -27.77 -3.52
CA VAL A 235 -14.82 -28.30 -2.28
C VAL A 235 -16.21 -28.89 -2.51
N SER A 236 -17.03 -28.28 -3.37
CA SER A 236 -18.35 -28.79 -3.76
C SER A 236 -18.25 -30.10 -4.53
N GLU A 237 -17.35 -30.20 -5.53
CA GLU A 237 -17.11 -31.42 -6.29
C GLU A 237 -16.60 -32.58 -5.42
N THR A 238 -15.65 -32.30 -4.51
CA THR A 238 -15.15 -33.34 -3.58
C THR A 238 -16.23 -33.81 -2.61
N ALA A 239 -17.09 -32.92 -2.14
CA ALA A 239 -18.23 -33.29 -1.28
C ALA A 239 -19.28 -34.11 -2.03
N ALA A 240 -19.58 -33.78 -3.29
CA ALA A 240 -20.49 -34.55 -4.14
C ALA A 240 -19.92 -35.94 -4.47
N ALA A 241 -18.62 -36.04 -4.79
CA ALA A 241 -17.94 -37.31 -5.02
C ALA A 241 -17.91 -38.21 -3.76
N ALA A 242 -17.73 -37.64 -2.57
CA ALA A 242 -17.78 -38.35 -1.30
C ALA A 242 -19.19 -38.89 -1.02
N LYS A 243 -20.26 -38.10 -1.23
CA LYS A 243 -21.65 -38.54 -1.13
C LYS A 243 -22.00 -39.67 -2.11
N ALA A 244 -21.53 -39.57 -3.37
CA ALA A 244 -21.74 -40.61 -4.37
C ALA A 244 -21.06 -41.94 -3.99
N ARG A 245 -19.83 -41.91 -3.46
CA ARG A 245 -19.11 -43.09 -2.95
C ARG A 245 -19.84 -43.73 -1.75
N GLN A 246 -20.37 -42.91 -0.86
CA GLN A 246 -21.11 -43.37 0.31
C GLN A 246 -22.46 -44.05 -0.08
N ALA A 247 -23.16 -43.46 -1.07
CA ALA A 247 -24.37 -44.06 -1.62
C ALA A 247 -24.10 -45.42 -2.32
N HIS A 248 -23.03 -45.52 -3.10
CA HIS A 248 -22.61 -46.78 -3.73
C HIS A 248 -22.23 -47.84 -2.68
N ALA A 249 -21.54 -47.49 -1.61
CA ALA A 249 -21.19 -48.40 -0.53
C ALA A 249 -22.44 -48.92 0.20
N MET A 250 -23.45 -48.09 0.43
CA MET A 250 -24.73 -48.51 1.05
C MET A 250 -25.51 -49.48 0.14
N ILE A 251 -25.54 -49.24 -1.17
CA ILE A 251 -26.18 -50.11 -2.16
C ILE A 251 -25.46 -51.49 -2.22
N ALA A 252 -24.12 -51.50 -2.19
CA ALA A 252 -23.31 -52.70 -2.18
C ALA A 252 -23.54 -53.54 -0.89
N ALA A 253 -23.65 -52.88 0.25
CA ALA A 253 -23.93 -53.54 1.56
C ALA A 253 -25.34 -54.15 1.62
N SER A 254 -26.33 -53.56 0.94
CA SER A 254 -27.71 -54.10 0.91
C SER A 254 -27.88 -55.29 -0.02
N LYS A 255 -26.94 -55.57 -0.94
CA LYS A 255 -26.95 -56.69 -1.87
C LYS A 255 -26.12 -57.89 -1.40
N ALA A 256 -25.51 -57.87 -0.22
CA ALA A 256 -24.77 -58.99 0.31
C ALA A 256 -25.75 -60.10 0.72
N PRO A 257 -25.63 -61.37 0.23
CA PRO A 257 -26.53 -62.45 0.62
C PRO A 257 -26.34 -62.83 2.11
N GLY A 258 -27.46 -62.87 2.85
CA GLY A 258 -27.48 -63.17 4.27
C GLY A 258 -26.80 -64.51 4.62
N SER A 259 -25.78 -64.46 5.41
CA SER A 259 -25.19 -65.66 6.04
C SER A 259 -26.19 -66.32 6.98
N LYS A 260 -26.58 -67.57 6.71
CA LYS A 260 -27.43 -68.41 7.58
C LYS A 260 -26.78 -68.53 8.95
N PRO A 261 -27.56 -68.51 10.08
CA PRO A 261 -27.00 -68.71 11.39
C PRO A 261 -26.60 -70.16 11.58
N ALA A 262 -25.39 -70.44 12.02
CA ALA A 262 -24.91 -71.78 12.38
C ALA A 262 -25.64 -72.32 13.63
N SER A 263 -26.29 -73.46 13.48
CA SER A 263 -26.95 -74.15 14.54
C SER A 263 -25.95 -74.64 15.60
N ARG A 264 -26.05 -74.14 16.79
CA ARG A 264 -25.32 -74.68 17.98
C ARG A 264 -25.88 -76.06 18.36
N ARG A 265 -25.12 -77.13 18.13
CA ARG A 265 -25.34 -78.46 18.73
C ARG A 265 -24.99 -78.40 20.21
N PHE A 266 -26.01 -78.63 21.06
CA PHE A 266 -25.84 -78.88 22.49
C PHE A 266 -25.29 -80.29 22.68
N HIS A 267 -24.12 -80.45 23.25
CA HIS A 267 -23.60 -81.69 23.79
C HIS A 267 -23.96 -81.79 25.27
N ARG A 268 -24.92 -82.66 25.60
CA ARG A 268 -25.15 -83.17 26.99
C ARG A 268 -23.99 -84.05 27.36
N ARG A 269 -23.29 -83.70 28.41
CA ARG A 269 -22.47 -84.65 29.18
C ARG A 269 -23.26 -85.08 30.42
N THR A 270 -23.58 -86.42 30.52
CA THR A 270 -23.94 -87.11 31.71
C THR A 270 -22.67 -87.68 32.34
N LYS A 271 -22.51 -87.45 33.53
CA LYS A 271 -21.99 -88.00 34.81
C LYS A 271 -20.96 -87.12 35.43
#